data_56c4df0dba991a48a78a7818ed2ae39f
#
_entry.id   56c4df0dba991a48a78a7818ed2ae39f
#
_cell.length_a   1.000
_cell.length_b   1.000
_cell.length_c   1.000
_cell.angle_alpha   90.00
_cell.angle_beta   90.00
_cell.angle_gamma   90.00
#
_symmetry.space_group_name_H-M   'P 1'
#
loop_
_entity.id
_entity.type
_entity.pdbx_description
1 polymer ?
#
loop_
_entity_poly.entity_id
_entity_poly.type
_entity_poly.pdbx_seq_one_letter_code
_entity_poly.pdbx_strand_id
1 'polypeptide(L)'
;MTTFWKGHGTGNDFVIVDQQDPLTSAQVRWLCHRRFGIGADGTLQALRSGDVEDWNGDPDLWFMDYRNADGTIAEMCGNGLRVFARYLVQTGRMTTTEADVATRAGVRHVRLHDDGDVSVTMGTVRVESDKVTIEHQDMWWPA
;
A
#
# COMPACT_ATOMS: atom_id res chain seq x y z
N MET A 1 1.16 -0.73 23.21
CA MET A 1 2.37 -0.39 22.40
C MET A 1 2.06 -0.76 20.95
N THR A 2 2.25 0.17 20.05
CA THR A 2 2.03 -0.07 18.63
C THR A 2 3.31 -0.59 17.98
N THR A 3 3.21 -1.72 17.29
CA THR A 3 4.32 -2.28 16.52
C THR A 3 4.26 -1.77 15.09
N PHE A 4 5.39 -1.53 14.47
CA PHE A 4 5.46 -1.16 13.07
C PHE A 4 6.53 -1.97 12.33
N TRP A 5 6.39 -2.05 11.04
CA TRP A 5 7.38 -2.58 10.10
C TRP A 5 7.76 -1.49 9.10
N LYS A 6 8.95 -1.59 8.57
CA LYS A 6 9.43 -0.74 7.49
C LYS A 6 9.75 -1.61 6.29
N GLY A 7 9.21 -1.25 5.13
CA GLY A 7 9.45 -1.99 3.90
C GLY A 7 9.41 -1.09 2.66
N HIS A 8 9.91 -1.61 1.55
CA HIS A 8 9.84 -0.92 0.27
C HIS A 8 9.59 -1.89 -0.88
N GLY A 9 8.92 -1.41 -1.92
CA GLY A 9 8.84 -2.05 -3.22
C GLY A 9 9.52 -1.16 -4.26
N THR A 10 10.68 -1.59 -4.78
CA THR A 10 11.48 -0.82 -5.76
C THR A 10 11.82 0.61 -5.31
N GLY A 11 12.17 0.79 -4.02
CA GLY A 11 12.52 2.08 -3.43
C GLY A 11 11.34 2.93 -2.94
N ASN A 12 10.11 2.62 -3.33
CA ASN A 12 8.90 3.23 -2.78
C ASN A 12 8.62 2.63 -1.39
N ASP A 13 8.80 3.43 -0.35
CA ASP A 13 8.88 2.95 1.03
C ASP A 13 7.64 3.26 1.87
N PHE A 14 7.34 2.33 2.78
CA PHE A 14 6.15 2.39 3.62
C PHE A 14 6.46 2.07 5.07
N VAL A 15 5.73 2.72 5.97
CA VAL A 15 5.55 2.28 7.34
C VAL A 15 4.27 1.46 7.42
N ILE A 16 4.37 0.23 7.91
CA ILE A 16 3.21 -0.63 8.13
C ILE A 16 2.94 -0.63 9.63
N VAL A 17 1.72 -0.27 10.01
CA VAL A 17 1.33 -0.16 11.43
C VAL A 17 0.36 -1.27 11.78
N ASP A 18 0.64 -1.95 12.88
CA ASP A 18 -0.20 -3.02 13.43
C ASP A 18 -1.04 -2.49 14.58
N GLN A 19 -2.20 -2.00 14.26
CA GLN A 19 -3.26 -1.60 15.21
C GLN A 19 -4.63 -1.79 14.56
N GLN A 20 -5.67 -1.91 15.37
CA GLN A 20 -7.03 -2.14 14.88
C GLN A 20 -7.70 -0.83 14.41
N ASP A 21 -7.47 0.26 15.12
CA ASP A 21 -8.07 1.54 14.76
C ASP A 21 -7.35 2.16 13.56
N PRO A 22 -8.09 2.71 12.58
CA PRO A 22 -7.48 3.41 11.46
C PRO A 22 -6.60 4.58 11.91
N LEU A 23 -5.48 4.77 11.23
CA LEU A 23 -4.59 5.90 11.48
C LEU A 23 -5.29 7.22 11.14
N THR A 24 -5.12 8.23 11.99
CA THR A 24 -5.51 9.60 11.64
C THR A 24 -4.52 10.22 10.68
N SER A 25 -4.96 11.22 9.89
CA SER A 25 -4.08 11.96 8.98
C SER A 25 -2.88 12.60 9.69
N ALA A 26 -3.06 13.04 10.94
CA ALA A 26 -1.98 13.61 11.74
C ALA A 26 -0.93 12.57 12.12
N GLN A 27 -1.36 11.36 12.53
CA GLN A 27 -0.46 10.24 12.81
C GLN A 27 0.32 9.83 11.57
N VAL A 28 -0.34 9.74 10.41
CA VAL A 28 0.32 9.40 9.14
C VAL A 28 1.39 10.42 8.80
N ARG A 29 1.07 11.72 8.84
CA ARG A 29 2.06 12.77 8.58
C ARG A 29 3.26 12.70 9.51
N TRP A 30 3.02 12.43 10.80
CA TRP A 30 4.09 12.28 11.77
C TRP A 30 4.97 11.05 11.47
N LEU A 31 4.36 9.88 11.26
CA LEU A 31 5.07 8.65 10.94
C LEU A 31 5.92 8.77 9.68
N CYS A 32 5.37 9.41 8.64
CA CYS A 32 6.04 9.56 7.34
C CYS A 32 7.09 10.67 7.32
N HIS A 33 7.14 11.54 8.33
CA HIS A 33 8.09 12.64 8.36
C HIS A 33 9.52 12.13 8.47
N ARG A 34 10.37 12.41 7.45
CA ARG A 34 11.70 11.78 7.33
C ARG A 34 12.73 12.26 8.35
N ARG A 35 12.47 13.37 9.05
CA ARG A 35 13.37 13.91 10.08
C ARG A 35 12.89 13.65 11.50
N PHE A 36 11.58 13.72 11.74
CA PHE A 36 11.01 13.65 13.08
C PHE A 36 10.19 12.39 13.33
N GLY A 37 9.82 11.66 12.28
CA GLY A 37 9.14 10.39 12.33
C GLY A 37 10.06 9.24 11.88
N ILE A 38 9.43 8.16 11.43
CA ILE A 38 10.12 7.00 10.85
C ILE A 38 10.60 7.32 9.43
N GLY A 39 9.83 8.12 8.71
CA GLY A 39 10.09 8.51 7.33
C GLY A 39 9.61 7.45 6.32
N ALA A 40 8.71 7.84 5.44
CA ALA A 40 8.20 6.98 4.37
C ALA A 40 7.44 7.80 3.32
N ASP A 41 7.19 7.20 2.15
CA ASP A 41 6.30 7.74 1.12
C ASP A 41 4.81 7.60 1.51
N GLY A 42 4.51 6.68 2.42
CA GLY A 42 3.16 6.46 2.91
C GLY A 42 3.09 5.42 4.02
N THR A 43 1.87 5.19 4.50
CA THR A 43 1.58 4.14 5.49
C THR A 43 0.67 3.08 4.89
N LEU A 44 0.87 1.85 5.33
CA LEU A 44 -0.03 0.72 5.09
C LEU A 44 -0.54 0.21 6.43
N GLN A 45 -1.81 -0.15 6.48
CA GLN A 45 -2.41 -0.76 7.64
C GLN A 45 -3.29 -1.94 7.24
N ALA A 46 -3.16 -3.06 7.95
CA ALA A 46 -4.00 -4.23 7.74
C ALA A 46 -5.25 -4.13 8.62
N LEU A 47 -6.38 -3.88 7.99
CA LEU A 47 -7.69 -3.88 8.63
C LEU A 47 -8.50 -5.11 8.17
N ARG A 48 -9.50 -5.52 8.94
CA ARG A 48 -10.51 -6.42 8.41
C ARG A 48 -11.43 -5.64 7.48
N SER A 49 -11.69 -6.17 6.30
CA SER A 49 -12.50 -5.47 5.30
C SER A 49 -13.92 -5.21 5.80
N GLY A 50 -14.48 -6.11 6.62
CA GLY A 50 -15.78 -5.93 7.26
C GLY A 50 -15.86 -4.76 8.24
N ASP A 51 -14.72 -4.26 8.73
CA ASP A 51 -14.65 -3.11 9.64
C ASP A 51 -14.43 -1.77 8.88
N VAL A 52 -14.32 -1.81 7.56
CA VAL A 52 -14.12 -0.63 6.71
C VAL A 52 -15.46 -0.13 6.20
N GLU A 53 -15.83 1.09 6.59
CA GLU A 53 -17.18 1.65 6.39
C GLU A 53 -17.65 1.66 4.92
N ASP A 54 -16.75 1.97 3.99
CA ASP A 54 -17.07 2.09 2.56
C ASP A 54 -16.83 0.78 1.78
N TRP A 55 -16.54 -0.33 2.46
CA TRP A 55 -16.33 -1.62 1.81
C TRP A 55 -17.63 -2.42 1.70
N ASN A 56 -17.98 -2.82 0.48
CA ASN A 56 -19.22 -3.57 0.19
C ASN A 56 -18.95 -5.00 -0.35
N GLY A 57 -17.71 -5.45 -0.34
CA GLY A 57 -17.31 -6.79 -0.79
C GLY A 57 -17.25 -7.81 0.33
N ASP A 58 -16.48 -8.86 0.11
CA ASP A 58 -16.26 -9.92 1.11
C ASP A 58 -15.69 -9.32 2.41
N PRO A 59 -16.37 -9.50 3.57
CA PRO A 59 -15.95 -8.92 4.85
C PRO A 59 -14.77 -9.64 5.49
N ASP A 60 -14.40 -10.82 5.01
CA ASP A 60 -13.36 -11.65 5.61
C ASP A 60 -11.97 -11.43 5.02
N LEU A 61 -11.85 -10.55 4.03
CA LEU A 61 -10.55 -10.20 3.44
C LEU A 61 -9.73 -9.30 4.35
N TRP A 62 -8.41 -9.34 4.17
CA TRP A 62 -7.56 -8.27 4.64
C TRP A 62 -7.71 -7.07 3.73
N PHE A 63 -7.93 -5.91 4.32
CA PHE A 63 -8.01 -4.62 3.63
C PHE A 63 -6.71 -3.86 3.80
N MET A 64 -6.12 -3.43 2.69
CA MET A 64 -4.96 -2.54 2.70
C MET A 64 -5.41 -1.09 2.81
N ASP A 65 -5.37 -0.51 4.01
CA ASP A 65 -5.56 0.93 4.18
C ASP A 65 -4.24 1.64 3.84
N TYR A 66 -4.20 2.22 2.63
CA TYR A 66 -3.05 2.96 2.14
C TYR A 66 -3.30 4.47 2.28
N ARG A 67 -2.31 5.15 2.84
CA ARG A 67 -2.31 6.60 2.98
C ARG A 67 -0.99 7.18 2.49
N ASN A 68 -1.09 8.29 1.74
CA ASN A 68 0.06 9.09 1.33
C ASN A 68 0.73 9.76 2.54
N ALA A 69 2.00 10.18 2.40
CA ALA A 69 2.76 10.81 3.48
C ALA A 69 2.12 12.12 4.02
N ASP A 70 1.30 12.79 3.24
CA ASP A 70 0.55 13.97 3.63
C ASP A 70 -0.73 13.66 4.44
N GLY A 71 -1.03 12.38 4.64
CA GLY A 71 -2.19 11.88 5.37
C GLY A 71 -3.45 11.72 4.52
N THR A 72 -3.40 11.99 3.22
CA THR A 72 -4.52 11.76 2.32
C THR A 72 -4.71 10.27 2.04
N ILE A 73 -5.96 9.89 1.83
CA ILE A 73 -6.33 8.53 1.45
C ILE A 73 -5.89 8.27 0.00
N ALA A 74 -5.30 7.11 -0.24
CA ALA A 74 -4.96 6.63 -1.57
C ALA A 74 -5.71 5.33 -1.88
N GLU A 75 -6.06 5.15 -3.15
CA GLU A 75 -6.89 4.01 -3.57
C GLU A 75 -6.12 2.70 -3.57
N MET A 76 -4.97 2.67 -4.24
CA MET A 76 -4.16 1.47 -4.40
C MET A 76 -2.76 1.83 -4.94
N CYS A 77 -1.78 1.03 -4.57
CA CYS A 77 -0.41 1.12 -5.07
C CYS A 77 0.15 -0.28 -5.27
N GLY A 78 0.63 -0.61 -6.47
CA GLY A 78 1.23 -1.91 -6.77
C GLY A 78 2.46 -2.21 -5.91
N ASN A 79 3.33 -1.21 -5.68
CA ASN A 79 4.47 -1.34 -4.76
C ASN A 79 4.00 -1.62 -3.33
N GLY A 80 2.99 -0.89 -2.88
CA GLY A 80 2.38 -1.08 -1.55
C GLY A 80 1.76 -2.47 -1.40
N LEU A 81 1.05 -2.97 -2.42
CA LEU A 81 0.47 -4.32 -2.39
C LEU A 81 1.53 -5.41 -2.26
N ARG A 82 2.68 -5.29 -2.95
CA ARG A 82 3.76 -6.27 -2.82
C ARG A 82 4.36 -6.27 -1.41
N VAL A 83 4.59 -5.10 -0.84
CA VAL A 83 5.07 -4.95 0.54
C VAL A 83 4.03 -5.49 1.54
N PHE A 84 2.76 -5.18 1.31
CA PHE A 84 1.65 -5.62 2.15
C PHE A 84 1.47 -7.15 2.15
N ALA A 85 1.52 -7.79 0.98
CA ALA A 85 1.45 -9.25 0.87
C ALA A 85 2.57 -9.92 1.66
N ARG A 86 3.79 -9.42 1.56
CA ARG A 86 4.91 -9.94 2.33
C ARG A 86 4.74 -9.75 3.83
N TYR A 87 4.22 -8.60 4.25
CA TYR A 87 3.85 -8.35 5.64
C TYR A 87 2.81 -9.35 6.15
N LEU A 88 1.75 -9.62 5.37
CA LEU A 88 0.72 -10.57 5.77
C LEU A 88 1.28 -11.98 6.00
N VAL A 89 2.22 -12.42 5.15
CA VAL A 89 2.89 -13.72 5.32
C VAL A 89 3.80 -13.72 6.54
N GLN A 90 4.63 -12.70 6.71
CA GLN A 90 5.58 -12.62 7.83
C GLN A 90 4.90 -12.56 9.19
N THR A 91 3.69 -12.01 9.25
CA THR A 91 2.89 -11.91 10.48
C THR A 91 1.92 -13.07 10.66
N GLY A 92 1.91 -14.06 9.76
CA GLY A 92 1.01 -15.22 9.82
C GLY A 92 -0.46 -14.91 9.48
N ARG A 93 -0.73 -13.72 8.98
CA ARG A 93 -2.08 -13.31 8.54
C ARG A 93 -2.47 -13.93 7.21
N MET A 94 -1.50 -14.30 6.41
CA MET A 94 -1.64 -15.07 5.19
C MET A 94 -0.76 -16.32 5.30
N THR A 95 -1.38 -17.51 5.23
CA THR A 95 -0.70 -18.81 5.38
C THR A 95 -0.52 -19.53 4.04
N THR A 96 -1.07 -18.95 2.97
CA THR A 96 -0.97 -19.44 1.59
C THR A 96 0.01 -18.56 0.80
N THR A 97 0.41 -19.03 -0.38
CA THR A 97 1.27 -18.28 -1.30
C THR A 97 0.51 -17.25 -2.13
N GLU A 98 -0.82 -17.29 -2.11
CA GLU A 98 -1.67 -16.35 -2.83
C GLU A 98 -2.94 -16.04 -2.05
N ALA A 99 -3.48 -14.85 -2.21
CA ALA A 99 -4.72 -14.40 -1.59
C ALA A 99 -5.31 -13.20 -2.33
N ASP A 100 -6.59 -12.96 -2.05
CA ASP A 100 -7.26 -11.72 -2.42
C ASP A 100 -7.11 -10.70 -1.30
N VAL A 101 -6.81 -9.47 -1.66
CA VAL A 101 -6.67 -8.32 -0.77
C VAL A 101 -7.67 -7.24 -1.18
N ALA A 102 -8.44 -6.77 -0.22
CA ALA A 102 -9.36 -5.66 -0.42
C ALA A 102 -8.59 -4.33 -0.44
N THR A 103 -8.93 -3.46 -1.37
CA THR A 103 -8.39 -2.10 -1.49
C THR A 103 -9.51 -1.13 -1.87
N ARG A 104 -9.28 0.17 -1.75
CA ARG A 104 -10.25 1.17 -2.23
C ARG A 104 -10.49 1.14 -3.74
N ALA A 105 -9.58 0.55 -4.50
CA ALA A 105 -9.74 0.29 -5.93
C ALA A 105 -10.35 -1.10 -6.23
N GLY A 106 -10.95 -1.76 -5.24
CA GLY A 106 -11.51 -3.10 -5.33
C GLY A 106 -10.56 -4.20 -4.90
N VAL A 107 -10.96 -5.44 -5.13
CA VAL A 107 -10.14 -6.62 -4.80
C VAL A 107 -8.95 -6.72 -5.74
N ARG A 108 -7.79 -7.05 -5.19
CA ARG A 108 -6.55 -7.34 -5.92
C ARG A 108 -6.01 -8.69 -5.50
N HIS A 109 -5.61 -9.48 -6.48
CA HIS A 109 -4.97 -10.77 -6.22
C HIS A 109 -3.48 -10.58 -6.05
N VAL A 110 -2.90 -11.19 -5.00
CA VAL A 110 -1.46 -11.19 -4.73
C VAL A 110 -0.94 -12.63 -4.71
N ARG A 111 0.26 -12.83 -5.22
CA ARG A 111 0.93 -14.13 -5.22
C ARG A 111 2.42 -13.96 -4.91
N LEU A 112 2.89 -14.70 -3.91
CA LEU A 112 4.30 -14.80 -3.57
C LEU A 112 4.90 -16.00 -4.32
N HIS A 113 6.02 -15.76 -4.98
CA HIS A 113 6.79 -16.79 -5.71
C HIS A 113 7.93 -17.33 -4.85
N ASP A 114 8.41 -18.52 -5.19
CA ASP A 114 9.47 -19.21 -4.44
C ASP A 114 10.81 -18.46 -4.46
N ASP A 115 11.06 -17.66 -5.50
CA ASP A 115 12.23 -16.77 -5.63
C ASP A 115 12.14 -15.50 -4.77
N GLY A 116 11.00 -15.29 -4.14
CA GLY A 116 10.73 -14.14 -3.30
C GLY A 116 10.05 -12.97 -4.00
N ASP A 117 9.79 -13.08 -5.29
CA ASP A 117 9.01 -12.07 -6.01
C ASP A 117 7.53 -12.09 -5.61
N VAL A 118 6.85 -10.97 -5.81
CA VAL A 118 5.42 -10.83 -5.55
C VAL A 118 4.72 -10.28 -6.78
N SER A 119 3.80 -11.06 -7.33
CA SER A 119 2.90 -10.61 -8.39
C SER A 119 1.62 -10.04 -7.80
N VAL A 120 1.12 -8.97 -8.40
CA VAL A 120 -0.15 -8.34 -8.02
C VAL A 120 -0.98 -8.01 -9.25
N THR A 121 -2.31 -8.15 -9.17
CA THR A 121 -3.20 -7.69 -10.23
C THR A 121 -3.42 -6.19 -10.11
N MET A 122 -3.26 -5.46 -11.21
CA MET A 122 -3.40 -4.00 -11.23
C MET A 122 -4.79 -3.52 -11.69
N GLY A 123 -5.64 -4.44 -12.14
CA GLY A 123 -6.93 -4.12 -12.75
C GLY A 123 -6.83 -3.84 -14.24
N THR A 124 -7.89 -3.28 -14.81
CA THR A 124 -7.98 -3.02 -16.25
C THR A 124 -7.35 -1.67 -16.59
N VAL A 125 -6.50 -1.66 -17.61
CA VAL A 125 -5.97 -0.42 -18.18
C VAL A 125 -6.98 0.09 -19.21
N ARG A 126 -7.37 1.37 -19.08
CA ARG A 126 -8.17 2.07 -20.09
C ARG A 126 -7.28 3.09 -20.78
N VAL A 127 -7.21 3.02 -22.10
CA VAL A 127 -6.55 4.04 -22.93
C VAL A 127 -7.61 5.08 -23.29
N GLU A 128 -7.47 6.29 -22.79
CA GLU A 128 -8.44 7.38 -23.01
C GLU A 128 -8.11 8.25 -24.24
N SER A 129 -6.86 8.19 -24.71
CA SER A 129 -6.39 8.97 -25.86
C SER A 129 -5.21 8.30 -26.55
N ASP A 130 -5.19 8.37 -27.88
CA ASP A 130 -4.04 7.96 -28.70
C ASP A 130 -2.88 8.98 -28.67
N LYS A 131 -3.09 10.10 -27.99
CA LYS A 131 -2.08 11.17 -27.86
C LYS A 131 -1.68 11.31 -26.40
N VAL A 132 -0.39 11.15 -26.15
CA VAL A 132 0.24 11.48 -24.88
C VAL A 132 0.99 12.80 -25.06
N THR A 133 0.59 13.83 -24.31
CA THR A 133 1.37 15.06 -24.21
C THR A 133 2.33 14.90 -23.05
N ILE A 134 3.63 14.91 -23.35
CA ILE A 134 4.67 14.91 -22.32
C ILE A 134 5.10 16.37 -22.17
N GLU A 135 4.78 16.98 -21.03
CA GLU A 135 5.39 18.26 -20.65
C GLU A 135 6.79 17.97 -20.12
N HIS A 136 7.79 18.37 -20.89
CA HIS A 136 9.18 18.29 -20.50
C HIS A 136 9.50 19.50 -19.61
N GLN A 137 9.70 19.25 -18.31
CA GLN A 137 10.41 20.21 -17.47
C GLN A 137 11.92 19.93 -17.59
N ASP A 138 12.68 20.91 -17.97
CA ASP A 138 14.14 20.83 -17.99
C ASP A 138 14.64 20.54 -16.58
N MET A 139 14.91 19.26 -16.29
CA MET A 139 15.60 18.88 -15.07
C MET A 139 17.09 19.13 -15.25
N TRP A 140 17.59 20.10 -14.52
CA TRP A 140 19.01 20.40 -14.46
C TRP A 140 19.68 19.51 -13.40
N TRP A 141 20.57 18.62 -13.83
CA TRP A 141 21.44 17.87 -12.92
C TRP A 141 22.79 18.57 -12.90
N PRO A 142 23.26 19.07 -11.74
CA PRO A 142 24.64 19.52 -11.64
C PRO A 142 25.57 18.33 -11.88
N ALA A 143 26.54 18.55 -12.74
CA ALA A 143 27.59 17.58 -13.05
C ALA A 143 28.47 17.30 -11.83
#